data_e9ed5805c798a90f39125e1886e2cb87
#
_entry.id   e9ed5805c798a90f39125e1886e2cb87
#
_cell.length_a   1.000
_cell.length_b   1.000
_cell.length_c   1.000
_cell.angle_alpha   90.00
_cell.angle_beta   90.00
_cell.angle_gamma   90.00
#
_symmetry.space_group_name_H-M   'P 1'
#
loop_
_entity.id
_entity.type
_entity.pdbx_description
1 polymer ?
#
loop_
_entity_poly.entity_id
_entity_poly.type
_entity_poly.pdbx_seq_one_letter_code
_entity_poly.pdbx_strand_id
1 'polypeptide(L)'
;NIDTDFFRELCLRNGELRYHKRNEFILREGEVGSFFGFIVSGVIKYTCINQTENKTYNVGFSFANEFISDYPNCLYDIKSELNIQAITPCRIYICSSELLLQEFEENKENQRIARIAAEQLFFQSYSRYLDLFRFTSEERYLQLLKKCPEILQMVPLKEIASYLKITSIHMSRIRHKQSFDSKE
;
A
#
# COMPACT_ATOMS: atom_id res chain seq x y z
N ASN A 1 8.92 -0.35 -15.87
CA ASN A 1 8.70 -1.08 -14.61
C ASN A 1 9.71 -0.59 -13.57
N ILE A 2 9.27 -0.48 -12.31
CA ILE A 2 10.19 -0.23 -11.19
C ILE A 2 11.21 -1.38 -11.18
N ASP A 3 12.48 -1.05 -11.00
CA ASP A 3 13.49 -2.07 -10.75
C ASP A 3 13.29 -2.63 -9.34
N THR A 4 12.33 -3.54 -9.24
CA THR A 4 11.97 -4.18 -7.97
C THR A 4 13.09 -5.04 -7.43
N ASP A 5 13.97 -5.54 -8.26
CA ASP A 5 15.11 -6.36 -7.86
C ASP A 5 16.14 -5.52 -7.12
N PHE A 6 16.45 -4.31 -7.60
CA PHE A 6 17.33 -3.38 -6.90
C PHE A 6 16.87 -3.12 -5.46
N PHE A 7 15.62 -2.71 -5.27
CA PHE A 7 15.08 -2.41 -3.95
C PHE A 7 14.96 -3.65 -3.06
N ARG A 8 14.58 -4.78 -3.63
CA ARG A 8 14.50 -6.04 -2.91
C ARG A 8 15.87 -6.47 -2.39
N GLU A 9 16.89 -6.48 -3.24
CA GLU A 9 18.25 -6.85 -2.86
C GLU A 9 18.82 -5.90 -1.82
N LEU A 10 18.55 -4.60 -1.94
CA LEU A 10 18.93 -3.62 -0.94
C LEU A 10 18.32 -3.96 0.42
N CYS A 11 17.00 -4.24 0.48
CA CYS A 11 16.33 -4.65 1.71
C CYS A 11 16.85 -5.96 2.28
N LEU A 12 17.08 -6.97 1.44
CA LEU A 12 17.56 -8.29 1.90
C LEU A 12 18.99 -8.24 2.43
N ARG A 13 19.85 -7.40 1.85
CA ARG A 13 21.26 -7.27 2.23
C ARG A 13 21.49 -6.41 3.47
N ASN A 14 20.72 -5.33 3.61
CA ASN A 14 20.97 -4.30 4.64
C ASN A 14 19.82 -4.16 5.64
N GLY A 15 18.66 -4.77 5.37
CA GLY A 15 17.48 -4.64 6.21
C GLY A 15 17.48 -5.59 7.40
N GLU A 16 16.77 -5.18 8.44
CA GLU A 16 16.44 -6.02 9.58
C GLU A 16 15.09 -6.71 9.34
N LEU A 17 15.04 -8.04 9.47
CA LEU A 17 13.78 -8.78 9.39
C LEU A 17 12.95 -8.56 10.64
N ARG A 18 11.79 -7.89 10.50
CA ARG A 18 10.84 -7.65 11.56
C ARG A 18 9.56 -8.44 11.39
N TYR A 19 8.99 -8.83 12.53
CA TYR A 19 7.73 -9.58 12.62
C TYR A 19 6.68 -8.68 13.22
N HIS A 20 5.55 -8.52 12.53
CA HIS A 20 4.42 -7.74 13.00
C HIS A 20 3.21 -8.63 13.18
N LYS A 21 2.53 -8.47 14.33
CA LYS A 21 1.28 -9.18 14.61
C LYS A 21 0.13 -8.55 13.84
N ARG A 22 -0.94 -9.30 13.69
CA ARG A 22 -2.19 -8.78 13.15
C ARG A 22 -2.65 -7.54 13.92
N ASN A 23 -3.06 -6.49 13.20
CA ASN A 23 -3.50 -5.18 13.70
C ASN A 23 -2.37 -4.34 14.34
N GLU A 24 -1.12 -4.76 14.28
CA GLU A 24 0.01 -3.96 14.74
C GLU A 24 0.27 -2.79 13.77
N PHE A 25 0.51 -1.61 14.34
CA PHE A 25 0.93 -0.45 13.56
C PHE A 25 2.44 -0.48 13.32
N ILE A 26 2.83 -0.26 12.08
CA ILE A 26 4.22 -0.12 11.66
C ILE A 26 4.60 1.36 11.67
N LEU A 27 3.63 2.23 11.33
CA LEU A 27 3.73 3.68 11.39
C LEU A 27 2.36 4.26 11.75
N ARG A 28 2.36 5.30 12.58
CA ARG A 28 1.13 6.04 12.91
C ARG A 28 1.14 7.43 12.28
N GLU A 29 -0.03 7.91 11.93
CA GLU A 29 -0.24 9.31 11.54
C GLU A 29 0.37 10.24 12.60
N GLY A 30 1.14 11.23 12.17
CA GLY A 30 1.87 12.17 13.02
C GLY A 30 3.26 11.72 13.46
N GLU A 31 3.64 10.46 13.26
CA GLU A 31 5.00 9.96 13.47
C GLU A 31 5.88 10.21 12.24
N VAL A 32 7.20 10.25 12.44
CA VAL A 32 8.18 10.26 11.35
C VAL A 32 8.55 8.83 11.01
N GLY A 33 8.34 8.45 9.75
CA GLY A 33 8.59 7.09 9.27
C GLY A 33 9.81 7.01 8.36
N SER A 34 11.02 7.25 8.91
CA SER A 34 12.29 7.25 8.14
C SER A 34 12.74 5.84 7.76
N PHE A 35 11.85 5.10 7.08
CA PHE A 35 12.13 3.73 6.63
C PHE A 35 11.47 3.41 5.27
N PHE A 36 12.03 2.41 4.62
CA PHE A 36 11.35 1.63 3.59
C PHE A 36 11.52 0.14 3.89
N GLY A 37 10.65 -0.69 3.34
CA GLY A 37 10.73 -2.13 3.62
C GLY A 37 10.18 -2.99 2.49
N PHE A 38 10.60 -4.26 2.50
CA PHE A 38 10.16 -5.32 1.59
C PHE A 38 9.33 -6.35 2.34
N ILE A 39 8.11 -6.60 1.86
CA ILE A 39 7.17 -7.54 2.47
C ILE A 39 7.49 -8.95 1.99
N VAL A 40 7.98 -9.81 2.89
CA VAL A 40 8.21 -11.23 2.62
C VAL A 40 6.89 -12.00 2.68
N SER A 41 6.03 -11.68 3.64
CA SER A 41 4.72 -12.31 3.80
C SER A 41 3.76 -11.40 4.56
N GLY A 42 2.46 -11.57 4.30
CA GLY A 42 1.40 -10.83 4.96
C GLY A 42 0.78 -9.74 4.09
N VAL A 43 -0.14 -9.00 4.69
CA VAL A 43 -0.89 -7.92 4.03
C VAL A 43 -0.89 -6.69 4.92
N ILE A 44 -0.56 -5.57 4.33
CA ILE A 44 -0.51 -4.25 4.94
C ILE A 44 -1.64 -3.39 4.38
N LYS A 45 -2.21 -2.53 5.22
CA LYS A 45 -3.11 -1.45 4.79
C LYS A 45 -2.53 -0.08 5.14
N TYR A 46 -2.93 0.90 4.35
CA TYR A 46 -2.67 2.31 4.57
C TYR A 46 -3.98 3.01 4.88
N THR A 47 -4.04 3.77 5.96
CA THR A 47 -5.27 4.46 6.34
C THR A 47 -5.01 5.92 6.66
N CYS A 48 -5.98 6.79 6.36
CA CYS A 48 -6.00 8.18 6.78
C CYS A 48 -7.25 8.49 7.60
N ILE A 49 -7.19 9.51 8.44
CA ILE A 49 -8.30 9.96 9.26
C ILE A 49 -9.00 11.14 8.57
N ASN A 50 -10.31 11.00 8.34
CA ASN A 50 -11.15 12.13 7.97
C ASN A 50 -11.44 12.94 9.24
N GLN A 51 -10.88 14.14 9.34
CA GLN A 51 -10.97 14.99 10.52
C GLN A 51 -12.41 15.45 10.80
N THR A 52 -13.22 15.65 9.75
CA THR A 52 -14.60 16.12 9.87
C THR A 52 -15.52 15.02 10.36
N GLU A 53 -15.38 13.82 9.81
CA GLU A 53 -16.24 12.67 10.13
C GLU A 53 -15.71 11.87 11.34
N ASN A 54 -14.50 12.16 11.79
CA ASN A 54 -13.73 11.36 12.76
C ASN A 54 -13.73 9.87 12.41
N LYS A 55 -13.51 9.58 11.13
CA LYS A 55 -13.56 8.23 10.56
C LYS A 55 -12.29 7.89 9.81
N THR A 56 -11.82 6.68 10.00
CA THR A 56 -10.65 6.14 9.31
C THR A 56 -11.05 5.51 7.98
N TYR A 57 -10.37 5.89 6.91
CA TYR A 57 -10.54 5.32 5.58
C TYR A 57 -9.28 4.57 5.15
N ASN A 58 -9.48 3.41 4.55
CA ASN A 58 -8.41 2.68 3.90
C ASN A 58 -8.10 3.32 2.53
N VAL A 59 -6.84 3.67 2.29
CA VAL A 59 -6.39 4.31 1.06
C VAL A 59 -5.50 3.42 0.20
N GLY A 60 -5.10 2.25 0.72
CA GLY A 60 -4.29 1.31 -0.05
C GLY A 60 -3.97 0.02 0.69
N PHE A 61 -3.47 -0.94 -0.08
CA PHE A 61 -2.94 -2.21 0.40
C PHE A 61 -1.57 -2.45 -0.21
N SER A 62 -0.72 -3.18 0.54
CA SER A 62 0.48 -3.83 0.00
C SER A 62 0.51 -5.29 0.42
N PHE A 63 1.02 -6.13 -0.47
CA PHE A 63 1.03 -7.58 -0.36
C PHE A 63 2.46 -8.12 -0.33
N ALA A 64 2.60 -9.43 -0.13
CA ALA A 64 3.89 -10.11 -0.26
C ALA A 64 4.56 -9.79 -1.61
N ASN A 65 5.88 -9.62 -1.61
CA ASN A 65 6.72 -9.19 -2.72
C ASN A 65 6.51 -7.73 -3.16
N GLU A 66 5.83 -6.91 -2.36
CA GLU A 66 5.73 -5.47 -2.56
C GLU A 66 6.52 -4.71 -1.48
N PHE A 67 6.65 -3.39 -1.67
CA PHE A 67 7.35 -2.51 -0.76
C PHE A 67 6.39 -1.72 0.11
N ILE A 68 6.88 -1.32 1.29
CA ILE A 68 6.17 -0.40 2.18
C ILE A 68 7.04 0.81 2.49
N SER A 69 6.42 1.96 2.50
CA SER A 69 7.01 3.24 2.90
C SER A 69 5.90 4.30 2.93
N ASP A 70 6.10 5.37 3.65
CA ASP A 70 5.35 6.62 3.45
C ASP A 70 6.17 7.54 2.53
N TYR A 71 6.28 7.14 1.26
CA TYR A 71 7.03 7.89 0.26
C TYR A 71 6.21 9.07 -0.30
N PRO A 72 6.76 10.29 -0.45
CA PRO A 72 8.18 10.64 -0.24
C PRO A 72 8.54 11.12 1.18
N ASN A 73 7.58 11.18 2.10
CA ASN A 73 7.78 11.74 3.45
C ASN A 73 8.93 11.08 4.21
N CYS A 74 9.11 9.77 4.02
CA CYS A 74 10.18 8.99 4.65
C CYS A 74 11.59 9.47 4.28
N LEU A 75 11.78 10.16 3.15
CA LEU A 75 13.08 10.67 2.69
C LEU A 75 13.45 12.01 3.32
N TYR A 76 12.48 12.74 3.85
CA TYR A 76 12.65 14.12 4.31
C TYR A 76 12.26 14.31 5.78
N ASP A 77 12.11 13.23 6.54
CA ASP A 77 11.68 13.23 7.95
C ASP A 77 10.37 14.01 8.19
N ILE A 78 9.49 13.99 7.21
CA ILE A 78 8.17 14.62 7.30
C ILE A 78 7.24 13.68 8.07
N LYS A 79 6.45 14.24 8.99
CA LYS A 79 5.43 13.49 9.72
C LYS A 79 4.41 12.88 8.77
N SER A 80 4.11 11.61 8.97
CA SER A 80 3.15 10.86 8.16
C SER A 80 1.73 11.40 8.33
N GLU A 81 1.02 11.51 7.22
CA GLU A 81 -0.43 11.80 7.18
C GLU A 81 -1.28 10.53 7.10
N LEU A 82 -0.64 9.36 7.29
CA LEU A 82 -1.33 8.08 7.22
C LEU A 82 -0.78 7.09 8.25
N ASN A 83 -1.58 6.06 8.52
CA ASN A 83 -1.14 4.91 9.29
C ASN A 83 -0.76 3.77 8.34
N ILE A 84 0.28 3.03 8.68
CA ILE A 84 0.66 1.76 8.06
C ILE A 84 0.41 0.66 9.09
N GLN A 85 -0.47 -0.30 8.78
CA GLN A 85 -0.92 -1.31 9.73
C GLN A 85 -0.99 -2.70 9.10
N ALA A 86 -0.55 -3.71 9.84
CA ALA A 86 -0.65 -5.11 9.43
C ALA A 86 -2.10 -5.62 9.51
N ILE A 87 -2.65 -6.15 8.42
CA ILE A 87 -3.95 -6.84 8.40
C ILE A 87 -3.81 -8.30 8.87
N THR A 88 -2.74 -8.93 8.47
CA THR A 88 -2.35 -10.31 8.84
C THR A 88 -1.01 -10.27 9.57
N PRO A 89 -0.55 -11.36 10.19
CA PRO A 89 0.84 -11.45 10.61
C PRO A 89 1.77 -11.20 9.41
N CYS A 90 2.78 -10.36 9.59
CA CYS A 90 3.66 -9.92 8.52
C CYS A 90 5.12 -10.18 8.86
N ARG A 91 5.91 -10.47 7.83
CA ARG A 91 7.38 -10.53 7.87
C ARG A 91 7.89 -9.50 6.87
N ILE A 92 8.70 -8.55 7.35
CA ILE A 92 9.12 -7.40 6.56
C ILE A 92 10.58 -7.13 6.83
N TYR A 93 11.40 -7.02 5.77
CA TYR A 93 12.73 -6.43 5.90
C TYR A 93 12.59 -4.92 5.92
N ILE A 94 13.08 -4.27 6.98
CA ILE A 94 13.04 -2.82 7.17
C ILE A 94 14.44 -2.25 7.05
N CYS A 95 14.60 -1.23 6.20
CA CYS A 95 15.80 -0.44 6.02
C CYS A 95 15.54 1.02 6.39
N SER A 96 16.57 1.74 6.80
CA SER A 96 16.46 3.19 6.95
C SER A 96 16.33 3.86 5.58
N SER A 97 15.56 4.94 5.51
CA SER A 97 15.46 5.76 4.29
C SER A 97 16.75 6.54 3.99
N GLU A 98 17.60 6.77 4.98
CA GLU A 98 18.94 7.34 4.79
C GLU A 98 19.80 6.44 3.88
N LEU A 99 19.76 5.11 4.09
CA LEU A 99 20.44 4.16 3.21
C LEU A 99 19.94 4.30 1.77
N LEU A 100 18.63 4.46 1.57
CA LEU A 100 18.05 4.63 0.24
C LEU A 100 18.54 5.90 -0.45
N LEU A 101 18.64 7.01 0.30
CA LEU A 101 19.20 8.27 -0.21
C LEU A 101 20.68 8.13 -0.59
N GLN A 102 21.50 7.48 0.25
CA GLN A 102 22.90 7.22 -0.03
C GLN A 102 23.08 6.41 -1.33
N GLU A 103 22.32 5.33 -1.48
CA GLU A 103 22.33 4.51 -2.70
C GLU A 103 21.93 5.32 -3.95
N PHE A 104 20.94 6.21 -3.83
CA PHE A 104 20.50 7.05 -4.95
C PHE A 104 21.58 8.07 -5.37
N GLU A 105 22.43 8.52 -4.45
CA GLU A 105 23.49 9.48 -4.70
C GLU A 105 24.78 8.82 -5.19
N GLU A 106 24.93 7.50 -5.08
CA GLU A 106 26.18 6.80 -5.34
C GLU A 106 26.63 6.93 -6.80
N ASN A 107 25.71 6.79 -7.75
CA ASN A 107 26.02 6.85 -9.17
C ASN A 107 24.81 7.22 -10.05
N LYS A 108 25.06 7.51 -11.32
CA LYS A 108 24.03 7.93 -12.28
C LYS A 108 22.96 6.85 -12.54
N GLU A 109 23.30 5.58 -12.47
CA GLU A 109 22.33 4.51 -12.70
C GLU A 109 21.37 4.40 -11.52
N ASN A 110 21.85 4.48 -10.28
CA ASN A 110 21.00 4.51 -9.10
C ASN A 110 20.09 5.75 -9.08
N GLN A 111 20.59 6.92 -9.51
CA GLN A 111 19.75 8.12 -9.69
C GLN A 111 18.65 7.90 -10.73
N ARG A 112 18.96 7.21 -11.82
CA ARG A 112 17.98 6.85 -12.84
C ARG A 112 16.91 5.90 -12.29
N ILE A 113 17.30 4.88 -11.52
CA ILE A 113 16.39 3.95 -10.85
C ILE A 113 15.45 4.72 -9.91
N ALA A 114 15.99 5.61 -9.07
CA ALA A 114 15.23 6.46 -8.16
C ALA A 114 14.17 7.29 -8.89
N ARG A 115 14.57 7.97 -9.98
CA ARG A 115 13.67 8.78 -10.79
C ARG A 115 12.55 7.94 -11.42
N ILE A 116 12.88 6.80 -12.02
CA ILE A 116 11.89 5.90 -12.62
C ILE A 116 10.91 5.38 -11.55
N ALA A 117 11.40 5.01 -10.37
CA ALA A 117 10.55 4.59 -9.26
C ALA A 117 9.59 5.70 -8.81
N ALA A 118 10.08 6.92 -8.65
CA ALA A 118 9.27 8.08 -8.29
C ALA A 118 8.20 8.39 -9.36
N GLU A 119 8.57 8.39 -10.64
CA GLU A 119 7.64 8.58 -11.76
C GLU A 119 6.53 7.51 -11.75
N GLN A 120 6.86 6.27 -11.50
CA GLN A 120 5.88 5.18 -11.49
C GLN A 120 4.96 5.23 -10.27
N LEU A 121 5.46 5.57 -9.09
CA LEU A 121 4.63 5.82 -7.91
C LEU A 121 3.67 6.99 -8.15
N PHE A 122 4.16 8.06 -8.78
CA PHE A 122 3.31 9.18 -9.19
C PHE A 122 2.20 8.73 -10.15
N PHE A 123 2.54 8.01 -11.24
CA PHE A 123 1.54 7.51 -12.18
C PHE A 123 0.50 6.59 -11.53
N GLN A 124 0.93 5.71 -10.63
CA GLN A 124 0.00 4.85 -9.90
C GLN A 124 -0.96 5.65 -9.02
N SER A 125 -0.45 6.64 -8.29
CA SER A 125 -1.24 7.50 -7.42
C SER A 125 -2.20 8.38 -8.23
N TYR A 126 -1.71 8.97 -9.32
CA TYR A 126 -2.49 9.79 -10.23
C TYR A 126 -3.60 9.00 -10.92
N SER A 127 -3.32 7.77 -11.39
CA SER A 127 -4.33 6.89 -11.95
C SER A 127 -5.43 6.58 -10.93
N ARG A 128 -5.06 6.19 -9.71
CA ARG A 128 -6.04 5.95 -8.63
C ARG A 128 -6.89 7.18 -8.31
N TYR A 129 -6.29 8.36 -8.30
CA TYR A 129 -7.01 9.62 -8.12
C TYR A 129 -8.04 9.82 -9.23
N LEU A 130 -7.67 9.64 -10.51
CA LEU A 130 -8.58 9.76 -11.64
C LEU A 130 -9.69 8.71 -11.61
N ASP A 131 -9.41 7.50 -11.13
CA ASP A 131 -10.38 6.40 -11.04
C ASP A 131 -11.53 6.72 -10.06
N LEU A 132 -11.31 7.62 -9.09
CA LEU A 132 -12.39 8.10 -8.22
C LEU A 132 -13.46 8.88 -8.98
N PHE A 133 -13.10 9.50 -10.11
CA PHE A 133 -14.01 10.29 -10.95
C PHE A 133 -14.53 9.51 -12.16
N ARG A 134 -13.76 8.54 -12.64
CA ARG A 134 -14.08 7.80 -13.87
C ARG A 134 -14.98 6.60 -13.63
N PHE A 135 -14.89 5.99 -12.45
CA PHE A 135 -15.50 4.70 -12.18
C PHE A 135 -16.39 4.72 -10.94
N THR A 136 -17.49 4.00 -11.02
CA THR A 136 -18.35 3.69 -9.86
C THR A 136 -17.61 2.81 -8.87
N SER A 137 -18.15 2.70 -7.65
CA SER A 137 -17.58 1.80 -6.63
C SER A 137 -17.62 0.33 -7.06
N GLU A 138 -18.64 -0.08 -7.83
CA GLU A 138 -18.76 -1.43 -8.39
C GLU A 138 -17.66 -1.70 -9.42
N GLU A 139 -17.44 -0.78 -10.36
CA GLU A 139 -16.38 -0.89 -11.36
C GLU A 139 -14.99 -0.90 -10.71
N ARG A 140 -14.75 -0.04 -9.72
CA ARG A 140 -13.49 -0.04 -8.96
C ARG A 140 -13.29 -1.35 -8.18
N TYR A 141 -14.35 -1.95 -7.67
CA TYR A 141 -14.28 -3.28 -7.06
C TYR A 141 -13.89 -4.35 -8.06
N LEU A 142 -14.47 -4.34 -9.27
CA LEU A 142 -14.10 -5.28 -10.34
C LEU A 142 -12.65 -5.12 -10.77
N GLN A 143 -12.17 -3.88 -10.89
CA GLN A 143 -10.77 -3.60 -11.19
C GLN A 143 -9.84 -4.14 -10.08
N LEU A 144 -10.23 -3.97 -8.81
CA LEU A 144 -9.49 -4.50 -7.67
C LEU A 144 -9.39 -6.02 -7.71
N LEU A 145 -10.49 -6.72 -8.00
CA LEU A 145 -10.52 -8.19 -8.16
C LEU A 145 -9.67 -8.65 -9.35
N LYS A 146 -9.71 -7.91 -10.47
CA LYS A 146 -8.88 -8.22 -11.64
C LYS A 146 -7.40 -8.07 -11.34
N LYS A 147 -7.03 -7.05 -10.56
CA LYS A 147 -5.64 -6.79 -10.16
C LYS A 147 -5.14 -7.78 -9.10
N CYS A 148 -5.98 -8.15 -8.15
CA CYS A 148 -5.67 -9.06 -7.06
C CYS A 148 -6.86 -10.02 -6.83
N PRO A 149 -6.96 -11.13 -7.59
CA PRO A 149 -8.08 -12.08 -7.48
C PRO A 149 -8.24 -12.69 -6.09
N GLU A 150 -7.15 -12.83 -5.37
CA GLU A 150 -7.12 -13.46 -4.04
C GLU A 150 -7.41 -12.49 -2.89
N ILE A 151 -7.67 -11.20 -3.18
CA ILE A 151 -7.83 -10.18 -2.15
C ILE A 151 -8.94 -10.53 -1.13
N LEU A 152 -10.00 -11.21 -1.57
CA LEU A 152 -11.11 -11.62 -0.72
C LEU A 152 -10.72 -12.71 0.30
N GLN A 153 -9.65 -13.44 0.05
CA GLN A 153 -9.11 -14.45 0.97
C GLN A 153 -8.17 -13.82 2.01
N MET A 154 -7.52 -12.70 1.65
CA MET A 154 -6.49 -12.06 2.45
C MET A 154 -6.99 -10.86 3.24
N VAL A 155 -7.97 -10.13 2.71
CA VAL A 155 -8.44 -8.85 3.27
C VAL A 155 -9.89 -8.94 3.72
N PRO A 156 -10.21 -8.58 4.97
CA PRO A 156 -11.59 -8.52 5.44
C PRO A 156 -12.46 -7.59 4.58
N LEU A 157 -13.69 -7.99 4.33
CA LEU A 157 -14.61 -7.28 3.46
C LEU A 157 -14.85 -5.82 3.89
N LYS A 158 -14.84 -5.56 5.20
CA LYS A 158 -14.95 -4.20 5.76
C LYS A 158 -13.81 -3.27 5.34
N GLU A 159 -12.59 -3.81 5.18
CA GLU A 159 -11.42 -3.05 4.74
C GLU A 159 -11.52 -2.72 3.24
N ILE A 160 -12.04 -3.65 2.44
CA ILE A 160 -12.32 -3.43 1.02
C ILE A 160 -13.44 -2.38 0.85
N ALA A 161 -14.52 -2.48 1.62
CA ALA A 161 -15.59 -1.48 1.61
C ALA A 161 -15.06 -0.08 1.97
N SER A 162 -14.21 0.01 3.00
CA SER A 162 -13.54 1.26 3.38
C SER A 162 -12.68 1.83 2.24
N TYR A 163 -11.88 1.00 1.59
CA TYR A 163 -11.06 1.38 0.43
C TYR A 163 -11.89 1.91 -0.75
N LEU A 164 -13.06 1.32 -0.98
CA LEU A 164 -13.98 1.75 -2.03
C LEU A 164 -14.84 2.95 -1.64
N LYS A 165 -14.74 3.43 -0.39
CA LYS A 165 -15.59 4.48 0.20
C LYS A 165 -17.08 4.15 0.16
N ILE A 166 -17.44 2.89 0.46
CA ILE A 166 -18.82 2.43 0.56
C ILE A 166 -19.09 1.77 1.91
N THR A 167 -20.35 1.58 2.23
CA THR A 167 -20.77 0.83 3.44
C THR A 167 -20.59 -0.68 3.23
N SER A 168 -20.40 -1.43 4.32
CA SER A 168 -20.37 -2.89 4.27
C SER A 168 -21.65 -3.49 3.69
N ILE A 169 -22.79 -2.85 3.89
CA ILE A 169 -24.09 -3.26 3.31
C ILE A 169 -24.06 -3.11 1.79
N HIS A 170 -23.58 -1.99 1.29
CA HIS A 170 -23.44 -1.76 -0.16
C HIS A 170 -22.45 -2.77 -0.78
N MET A 171 -21.32 -3.02 -0.12
CA MET A 171 -20.34 -4.02 -0.55
C MET A 171 -20.97 -5.42 -0.63
N SER A 172 -21.78 -5.81 0.35
CA SER A 172 -22.50 -7.08 0.34
C SER A 172 -23.45 -7.19 -0.86
N ARG A 173 -24.17 -6.11 -1.20
CA ARG A 173 -25.07 -6.06 -2.37
C ARG A 173 -24.32 -6.22 -3.69
N ILE A 174 -23.19 -5.54 -3.83
CA ILE A 174 -22.34 -5.67 -5.04
C ILE A 174 -21.89 -7.13 -5.22
N ARG A 175 -21.42 -7.78 -4.17
CA ARG A 175 -21.01 -9.19 -4.23
C ARG A 175 -22.15 -10.14 -4.57
N HIS A 176 -23.32 -9.93 -3.99
CA HIS A 176 -24.48 -10.75 -4.27
C HIS A 176 -24.89 -10.67 -5.75
N LYS A 177 -24.93 -9.47 -6.33
CA LYS A 177 -25.21 -9.26 -7.75
C LYS A 177 -24.23 -10.03 -8.65
N GLN A 178 -22.94 -9.93 -8.36
CA GLN A 178 -21.91 -10.61 -9.17
C GLN A 178 -21.94 -12.13 -9.07
N SER A 179 -22.36 -12.68 -7.93
CA SER A 179 -22.49 -14.14 -7.79
C SER A 179 -23.67 -14.71 -8.58
N PHE A 180 -24.63 -13.89 -9.00
CA PHE A 180 -25.69 -14.27 -9.93
C PHE A 180 -25.22 -14.16 -11.39
N ASP A 181 -24.59 -13.03 -11.77
CA ASP A 181 -24.13 -12.77 -13.14
C ASP A 181 -23.02 -13.76 -13.60
N SER A 182 -22.33 -14.42 -12.66
CA SER A 182 -21.31 -15.45 -12.96
C SER A 182 -21.88 -16.86 -13.16
N LYS A 183 -23.20 -17.05 -13.05
CA LYS A 183 -23.87 -18.35 -13.20
C LYS A 183 -24.71 -18.46 -14.49
N GLU A 184 -24.78 -17.40 -15.29
CA GLU A 184 -25.27 -17.39 -16.66
C GLU A 184 -24.08 -17.47 -17.64
#